data_f131eb5e2caf933a63fe5a3c12d6810a
#
_entry.id   f131eb5e2caf933a63fe5a3c12d6810a
#
_cell.length_a   1.000
_cell.length_b   1.000
_cell.length_c   1.000
_cell.angle_alpha   90.00
_cell.angle_beta   90.00
_cell.angle_gamma   90.00
#
_symmetry.space_group_name_H-M   'P 1'
#
loop_
_entity.id
_entity.type
_entity.pdbx_description
1 polymer ?
#
loop_
_entity_poly.entity_id
_entity_poly.type
_entity_poly.pdbx_seq_one_letter_code
_entity_poly.pdbx_strand_id
1 'polypeptide(L)'
;MAASAFAECLVGPSRRNQRAIETVDDLFVRLPIEIVDLDAVIARIAAGIRAKHTSVRLPDALVIATAAHAKADRLVTTDRRWPTARKLGLVTTITTL
;
A
#
# COMPACT_ATOMS: atom_id res chain seq x y z
N MET A 1 -6.77 -2.35 1.01
CA MET A 1 -5.32 -2.62 0.90
C MET A 1 -4.87 -2.44 -0.54
N ALA A 2 -3.74 -1.81 -0.74
CA ALA A 2 -3.16 -1.71 -2.09
C ALA A 2 -2.79 -3.09 -2.64
N ALA A 3 -3.04 -3.32 -3.93
CA ALA A 3 -2.67 -4.59 -4.58
C ALA A 3 -1.17 -4.88 -4.48
N SER A 4 -0.33 -3.84 -4.52
CA SER A 4 1.11 -3.98 -4.32
C SER A 4 1.48 -4.48 -2.92
N ALA A 5 0.79 -4.01 -1.89
CA ALA A 5 0.98 -4.48 -0.52
C ALA A 5 0.49 -5.93 -0.36
N PHE A 6 -0.61 -6.28 -1.01
CA PHE A 6 -1.09 -7.65 -1.06
C PHE A 6 -0.05 -8.58 -1.72
N ALA A 7 0.57 -8.15 -2.82
CA ALA A 7 1.64 -8.90 -3.47
C ALA A 7 2.80 -9.18 -2.49
N GLU A 8 3.20 -8.20 -1.69
CA GLU A 8 4.23 -8.38 -0.66
C GLU A 8 3.83 -9.42 0.39
N CYS A 9 2.55 -9.48 0.75
CA CYS A 9 2.03 -10.51 1.67
C CYS A 9 2.12 -11.93 1.07
N LEU A 10 2.16 -12.07 -0.24
CA LEU A 10 2.21 -13.36 -0.94
C LEU A 10 3.62 -13.84 -1.24
N VAL A 11 4.65 -13.02 -1.08
CA VAL A 11 6.04 -13.40 -1.39
C VAL A 11 6.49 -14.60 -0.55
N GLY A 12 6.31 -14.54 0.76
CA GLY A 12 6.66 -15.65 1.66
C GLY A 12 5.88 -16.92 1.33
N PRO A 13 4.53 -16.89 1.31
CA PRO A 13 3.72 -18.05 0.90
C PRO A 13 4.09 -18.62 -0.46
N SER A 14 4.39 -17.76 -1.45
CA SER A 14 4.78 -18.20 -2.80
C SER A 14 6.11 -18.96 -2.83
N ARG A 15 7.00 -18.65 -1.88
CA ARG A 15 8.27 -19.41 -1.72
C ARG A 15 8.09 -20.74 -1.04
N ARG A 16 6.95 -20.98 -0.38
CA ARG A 16 6.69 -22.21 0.35
C ARG A 16 5.95 -23.23 -0.52
N ASN A 17 4.67 -23.01 -0.79
CA ASN A 17 3.85 -23.91 -1.61
C ASN A 17 2.49 -23.26 -1.91
N GLN A 18 1.72 -23.91 -2.78
CA GLN A 18 0.39 -23.47 -3.19
C GLN A 18 -0.59 -23.40 -2.00
N ARG A 19 -0.49 -24.34 -1.06
CA ARG A 19 -1.38 -24.35 0.12
C ARG A 19 -1.18 -23.12 1.00
N ALA A 20 0.03 -22.63 1.13
CA ALA A 20 0.33 -21.41 1.88
C ALA A 20 -0.30 -20.17 1.20
N ILE A 21 -0.29 -20.11 -0.13
CA ILE A 21 -0.95 -19.06 -0.90
C ILE A 21 -2.46 -19.10 -0.66
N GLU A 22 -3.06 -20.27 -0.77
CA GLU A 22 -4.51 -20.47 -0.56
C GLU A 22 -4.94 -20.07 0.87
N THR A 23 -4.10 -20.34 1.86
CA THR A 23 -4.34 -19.92 3.24
C THR A 23 -4.44 -18.41 3.36
N VAL A 24 -3.56 -17.67 2.70
CA VAL A 24 -3.61 -16.19 2.68
C VAL A 24 -4.84 -15.70 1.94
N ASP A 25 -5.15 -16.28 0.78
CA ASP A 25 -6.35 -15.92 0.01
C ASP A 25 -7.62 -16.13 0.84
N ASP A 26 -7.74 -17.27 1.51
CA ASP A 26 -8.88 -17.58 2.38
C ASP A 26 -9.02 -16.56 3.53
N LEU A 27 -7.89 -16.17 4.13
CA LEU A 27 -7.88 -15.17 5.19
C LEU A 27 -8.44 -13.84 4.69
N PHE A 28 -8.02 -13.41 3.50
CA PHE A 28 -8.45 -12.13 2.92
C PHE A 28 -9.91 -12.14 2.49
N VAL A 29 -10.45 -13.31 2.12
CA VAL A 29 -11.89 -13.47 1.85
C VAL A 29 -12.73 -13.37 3.14
N ARG A 30 -12.21 -13.89 4.25
CA ARG A 30 -12.92 -13.90 5.55
C ARG A 30 -12.87 -12.56 6.26
N LEU A 31 -11.81 -11.79 6.09
CA LEU A 31 -11.67 -10.47 6.67
C LEU A 31 -12.33 -9.42 5.76
N PRO A 32 -12.87 -8.33 6.33
CA PRO A 32 -13.46 -7.26 5.52
C PRO A 32 -12.35 -6.40 4.89
N ILE A 33 -11.49 -7.02 4.09
CA ILE A 33 -10.37 -6.36 3.40
C ILE A 33 -10.70 -6.29 1.92
N GLU A 34 -10.77 -5.07 1.40
CA GLU A 34 -10.84 -4.82 -0.03
C GLU A 34 -9.43 -4.61 -0.59
N ILE A 35 -9.11 -5.31 -1.67
CA ILE A 35 -7.86 -5.13 -2.40
C ILE A 35 -8.13 -4.15 -3.53
N VAL A 36 -7.42 -3.03 -3.52
CA VAL A 36 -7.57 -1.95 -4.51
C VAL A 36 -6.56 -2.16 -5.63
N ASP A 37 -7.07 -2.31 -6.85
CA ASP A 37 -6.24 -2.51 -8.02
C ASP A 37 -5.32 -1.32 -8.29
N LEU A 38 -4.12 -1.61 -8.76
CA LEU A 38 -3.20 -0.61 -9.25
C LEU A 38 -3.59 -0.24 -10.68
N ASP A 39 -4.11 0.96 -10.85
CA ASP A 39 -4.47 1.51 -12.16
C ASP A 39 -3.53 2.66 -12.59
N ALA A 40 -3.78 3.21 -13.77
CA ALA A 40 -2.94 4.29 -14.31
C ALA A 40 -3.04 5.58 -13.48
N VAL A 41 -4.17 5.85 -12.84
CA VAL A 41 -4.36 7.03 -11.99
C VAL A 41 -3.47 6.91 -10.75
N ILE A 42 -3.53 5.77 -10.07
CA ILE A 42 -2.69 5.49 -8.90
C ILE A 42 -1.20 5.52 -9.28
N ALA A 43 -0.84 4.94 -10.41
CA ALA A 43 0.53 4.94 -10.91
C ALA A 43 1.07 6.37 -11.12
N ARG A 44 0.25 7.27 -11.67
CA ARG A 44 0.64 8.68 -11.87
C ARG A 44 0.82 9.41 -10.55
N ILE A 45 -0.07 9.19 -9.58
CA ILE A 45 0.05 9.77 -8.24
C ILE A 45 1.34 9.28 -7.57
N ALA A 46 1.62 7.99 -7.65
CA ALA A 46 2.83 7.39 -7.07
C ALA A 46 4.11 7.95 -7.70
N ALA A 47 4.12 8.11 -9.03
CA ALA A 47 5.24 8.71 -9.74
C ALA A 47 5.49 10.14 -9.26
N GLY A 48 4.43 10.93 -9.07
CA GLY A 48 4.52 12.29 -8.54
C GLY A 48 5.10 12.34 -7.13
N ILE A 49 4.65 11.43 -6.25
CA ILE A 49 5.18 11.31 -4.89
C ILE A 49 6.66 10.96 -4.92
N ARG A 50 7.04 9.96 -5.71
CA ARG A 50 8.44 9.53 -5.82
C ARG A 50 9.34 10.62 -6.38
N ALA A 51 8.86 11.38 -7.35
CA ALA A 51 9.63 12.48 -7.96
C ALA A 51 9.88 13.62 -6.96
N LYS A 52 8.90 13.96 -6.13
CA LYS A 52 8.99 15.02 -5.12
C LYS A 52 9.72 14.59 -3.86
N HIS A 53 9.54 13.35 -3.43
CA HIS A 53 10.04 12.82 -2.17
C HIS A 53 10.96 11.64 -2.45
N THR A 54 12.22 11.93 -2.81
CA THR A 54 13.19 10.92 -3.24
C THR A 54 13.53 9.89 -2.17
N SER A 55 13.24 10.18 -0.90
CA SER A 55 13.38 9.22 0.21
C SER A 55 12.28 8.16 0.23
N VAL A 56 11.16 8.40 -0.45
CA VAL A 56 10.07 7.43 -0.57
C VAL A 56 10.33 6.51 -1.75
N ARG A 57 10.49 5.23 -1.49
CA ARG A 57 10.67 4.22 -2.54
C ARG A 57 9.37 4.01 -3.30
N LEU A 58 9.47 3.57 -4.55
CA LEU A 58 8.29 3.38 -5.40
C LEU A 58 7.24 2.44 -4.79
N PRO A 59 7.58 1.29 -4.18
CA PRO A 59 6.57 0.45 -3.53
C PRO A 59 5.77 1.19 -2.45
N ASP A 60 6.44 2.01 -1.64
CA ASP A 60 5.78 2.83 -0.61
C ASP A 60 4.95 3.94 -1.24
N ALA A 61 5.44 4.56 -2.30
CA ALA A 61 4.69 5.58 -3.05
C ALA A 61 3.39 4.99 -3.63
N LEU A 62 3.40 3.75 -4.10
CA LEU A 62 2.21 3.05 -4.59
C LEU A 62 1.18 2.83 -3.48
N VAL A 63 1.62 2.46 -2.28
CA VAL A 63 0.72 2.29 -1.12
C VAL A 63 0.10 3.63 -0.73
N ILE A 64 0.90 4.69 -0.64
CA ILE A 64 0.44 6.04 -0.31
C ILE A 64 -0.55 6.55 -1.37
N ALA A 65 -0.21 6.38 -2.65
CA ALA A 65 -1.06 6.79 -3.76
C ALA A 65 -2.41 6.07 -3.76
N THR A 66 -2.41 4.78 -3.45
CA THR A 66 -3.64 3.99 -3.33
C THR A 66 -4.53 4.53 -2.23
N ALA A 67 -3.98 4.81 -1.05
CA ALA A 67 -4.73 5.37 0.06
C ALA A 67 -5.32 6.74 -0.30
N ALA A 68 -4.55 7.60 -0.95
CA ALA A 68 -4.99 8.92 -1.38
C ALA A 68 -6.12 8.82 -2.42
N HIS A 69 -5.97 7.96 -3.42
CA HIS A 69 -6.97 7.78 -4.48
C HIS A 69 -8.27 7.15 -3.94
N ALA A 70 -8.16 6.19 -3.05
CA ALA A 70 -9.31 5.56 -2.40
C ALA A 70 -9.95 6.44 -1.32
N LYS A 71 -9.40 7.62 -1.05
CA LYS A 71 -9.85 8.54 0.00
C LYS A 71 -9.92 7.87 1.37
N ALA A 72 -8.91 7.06 1.67
CA ALA A 72 -8.81 6.42 2.96
C ALA A 72 -8.69 7.47 4.09
N ASP A 73 -9.34 7.23 5.21
CA ASP A 73 -9.26 8.12 6.36
C ASP A 73 -7.88 8.01 7.02
N ARG A 74 -7.34 6.80 7.07
CA ARG A 74 -6.07 6.51 7.75
C ARG A 74 -5.23 5.51 6.98
N LEU A 75 -3.95 5.79 6.91
CA LEU A 75 -2.92 4.88 6.40
C LEU A 75 -1.96 4.54 7.54
N VAL A 76 -1.79 3.25 7.79
CA VAL A 76 -0.92 2.76 8.87
C VAL A 76 0.39 2.26 8.27
N THR A 77 1.50 2.67 8.85
CA THR A 77 2.84 2.23 8.46
C THR A 77 3.70 1.97 9.70
N THR A 78 4.70 1.13 9.55
CA THR A 78 5.76 0.96 10.56
C THR A 78 7.04 1.72 10.18
N ASP A 79 7.09 2.27 8.98
CA ASP A 79 8.26 3.01 8.48
C ASP A 79 8.24 4.46 9.00
N ARG A 80 9.18 4.76 9.89
CA ARG A 80 9.31 6.09 10.51
C ARG A 80 9.98 7.11 9.60
N ARG A 81 10.47 6.70 8.43
CA ARG A 81 11.16 7.58 7.47
C ARG A 81 10.21 8.24 6.49
N TRP A 82 8.94 7.84 6.48
CA TRP A 82 7.95 8.44 5.59
C TRP A 82 7.76 9.91 5.91
N PRO A 83 7.61 10.76 4.89
CA PRO A 83 7.18 12.15 5.09
C PRO A 83 5.82 12.19 5.80
N THR A 84 5.55 13.29 6.48
CA THR A 84 4.23 13.48 7.09
C THR A 84 3.15 13.62 6.02
N ALA A 85 1.91 13.31 6.38
CA ALA A 85 0.76 13.52 5.49
C ALA A 85 0.69 14.95 4.96
N ARG A 86 1.02 15.94 5.80
CA ARG A 86 1.08 17.35 5.41
C ARG A 86 2.11 17.62 4.30
N LYS A 87 3.32 17.07 4.44
CA LYS A 87 4.37 17.22 3.41
C LYS A 87 3.97 16.56 2.09
N LEU A 88 3.24 15.45 2.17
CA LEU A 88 2.74 14.72 1.01
C LEU A 88 1.49 15.37 0.40
N GLY A 89 0.92 16.37 1.06
CA GLY A 89 -0.31 17.03 0.60
C GLY A 89 -1.54 16.14 0.69
N LEU A 90 -1.57 15.20 1.64
CA LEU A 90 -2.65 14.24 1.80
C LEU A 90 -3.72 14.72 2.79
N VAL A 91 -4.97 14.35 2.49
CA VAL A 91 -6.09 14.44 3.44
C VAL A 91 -6.08 13.22 4.38
N THR A 92 -5.60 12.08 3.89
CA THR A 92 -5.44 10.84 4.67
C THR A 92 -4.48 11.06 5.84
N THR A 93 -4.87 10.63 7.03
CA THR A 93 -3.98 10.64 8.19
C THR A 93 -3.01 9.47 8.11
N ILE A 94 -1.72 9.74 8.33
CA ILE A 94 -0.71 8.69 8.44
C ILE A 94 -0.44 8.41 9.91
N THR A 95 -0.64 7.15 10.31
CA THR A 95 -0.33 6.68 11.66
C THR A 95 0.89 5.76 11.60
N THR A 96 1.95 6.12 12.30
CA THR A 96 3.15 5.29 12.41
C THR A 96 3.11 4.50 13.70
N LEU A 97 3.26 3.21 13.58
CA LEU A 97 3.30 2.30 14.72
C LEU A 97 4.71 2.15 15.31
#